data_1d302e5a76fc43513cff5704d0d84c5a
#
_entry.id   1d302e5a76fc43513cff5704d0d84c5a
#
_cell.length_a   1.000
_cell.length_b   1.000
_cell.length_c   1.000
_cell.angle_alpha   90.00
_cell.angle_beta   90.00
_cell.angle_gamma   90.00
#
_symmetry.space_group_name_H-M   'P 1'
#
loop_
_entity.id
_entity.type
_entity.pdbx_description
1 polymer ?
#
loop_
_entity_poly.entity_id
_entity_poly.type
_entity_poly.pdbx_seq_one_letter_code
_entity_poly.pdbx_strand_id
1 'polypeptide(L)'
;LIVPLEETFFHRLADQTIETISDVVDDAIGDKIDVDLEAGILTIELDSGEQFIINKHALNRQIWMSSPVSGASHYDYDEDTESWRSTRGATTLHEQLAADLAVKTGHKIALD
;
A
#
# COMPACT_ATOMS: atom_id res chain seq x y z
N LEU A 1 19.62 8.90 6.69
CA LEU A 1 19.49 7.73 7.57
C LEU A 1 18.08 7.66 8.17
N ILE A 2 17.35 6.61 7.82
CA ILE A 2 16.01 6.40 8.37
C ILE A 2 16.14 5.54 9.63
N VAL A 3 15.72 6.10 10.76
CA VAL A 3 15.68 5.38 12.02
C VAL A 3 14.35 4.60 12.05
N PRO A 4 14.39 3.28 12.34
CA PRO A 4 13.14 2.51 12.44
C PRO A 4 12.20 3.11 13.48
N LEU A 5 10.91 3.11 13.18
CA LEU A 5 9.89 3.59 14.10
C LEU A 5 9.82 2.71 15.34
N GLU A 6 9.40 3.32 16.45
CA GLU A 6 9.09 2.56 17.64
C GLU A 6 7.91 1.62 17.31
N GLU A 7 7.91 0.41 17.90
CA GLU A 7 7.00 -0.67 17.50
C GLU A 7 5.53 -0.30 17.59
N THR A 8 5.10 0.26 18.71
CA THR A 8 3.68 0.60 18.91
C THR A 8 3.23 1.69 17.92
N PHE A 9 4.07 2.69 17.72
CA PHE A 9 3.80 3.76 16.76
C PHE A 9 3.75 3.22 15.34
N PHE A 10 4.69 2.32 15.00
CA PHE A 10 4.69 1.68 13.69
C PHE A 10 3.39 0.95 13.42
N HIS A 11 2.93 0.11 14.35
CA HIS A 11 1.71 -0.67 14.14
C HIS A 11 0.50 0.23 13.93
N ARG A 12 0.35 1.28 14.74
CA ARG A 12 -0.76 2.22 14.62
C ARG A 12 -0.73 2.94 13.27
N LEU A 13 0.44 3.43 12.89
CA LEU A 13 0.60 4.18 11.65
C LEU A 13 0.38 3.29 10.41
N ALA A 14 0.96 2.10 10.41
CA ALA A 14 0.83 1.17 9.30
C ALA A 14 -0.62 0.68 9.15
N ASP A 15 -1.27 0.34 10.26
CA ASP A 15 -2.67 -0.10 10.22
C ASP A 15 -3.58 1.02 9.70
N GLN A 16 -3.37 2.24 10.17
CA GLN A 16 -4.14 3.39 9.70
C GLN A 16 -3.93 3.64 8.21
N THR A 17 -2.70 3.54 7.76
CA THR A 17 -2.35 3.72 6.34
C THR A 17 -3.05 2.69 5.47
N ILE A 18 -2.98 1.42 5.86
CA ILE A 18 -3.58 0.32 5.08
C ILE A 18 -5.10 0.43 5.07
N GLU A 19 -5.72 0.77 6.21
CA GLU A 19 -7.17 0.99 6.28
C GLU A 19 -7.62 2.13 5.38
N THR A 20 -6.90 3.24 5.39
CA THR A 20 -7.23 4.39 4.55
C THR A 20 -7.12 4.04 3.07
N ILE A 21 -6.07 3.33 2.67
CA ILE A 21 -5.91 2.86 1.30
C ILE A 21 -7.08 1.96 0.90
N SER A 22 -7.45 1.02 1.77
CA SER A 22 -8.56 0.11 1.53
C SER A 22 -9.87 0.89 1.28
N ASP A 23 -10.16 1.86 2.14
CA ASP A 23 -11.38 2.67 2.02
C ASP A 23 -11.41 3.48 0.73
N VAL A 24 -10.30 4.13 0.38
CA VAL A 24 -10.21 4.96 -0.83
C VAL A 24 -10.37 4.11 -2.09
N VAL A 25 -9.70 2.96 -2.15
CA VAL A 25 -9.79 2.08 -3.32
C VAL A 25 -11.19 1.50 -3.44
N ASP A 26 -11.80 1.07 -2.34
CA ASP A 26 -13.15 0.52 -2.34
C ASP A 26 -14.18 1.58 -2.79
N ASP A 27 -14.06 2.80 -2.27
CA ASP A 27 -14.95 3.89 -2.68
C ASP A 27 -14.81 4.23 -4.16
N ALA A 28 -13.60 4.18 -4.69
CA ALA A 28 -13.34 4.58 -6.08
C ALA A 28 -13.74 3.51 -7.09
N ILE A 29 -13.40 2.25 -6.85
CA ILE A 29 -13.57 1.17 -7.83
C ILE A 29 -14.03 -0.16 -7.22
N GLY A 30 -14.56 -0.15 -6.01
CA GLY A 30 -15.00 -1.38 -5.32
C GLY A 30 -16.13 -2.14 -6.02
N ASP A 31 -16.86 -1.50 -6.92
CA ASP A 31 -17.88 -2.16 -7.74
C ASP A 31 -17.30 -2.90 -8.95
N LYS A 32 -16.01 -2.73 -9.23
CA LYS A 32 -15.32 -3.34 -10.39
C LYS A 32 -14.27 -4.36 -9.99
N ILE A 33 -13.84 -4.34 -8.74
CA ILE A 33 -12.79 -5.22 -8.21
C ILE A 33 -13.17 -5.63 -6.80
N ASP A 34 -12.51 -6.65 -6.27
CA ASP A 34 -12.71 -7.09 -4.90
C ASP A 34 -11.65 -6.47 -3.99
N VAL A 35 -12.09 -5.77 -2.95
CA VAL A 35 -11.22 -5.19 -1.94
C VAL A 35 -11.50 -5.90 -0.62
N ASP A 36 -10.50 -6.54 -0.06
CA ASP A 36 -10.63 -7.28 1.19
C ASP A 36 -9.52 -6.86 2.16
N LEU A 37 -9.90 -6.50 3.37
CA LEU A 37 -8.97 -6.18 4.45
C LEU A 37 -9.26 -7.11 5.61
N GLU A 38 -8.36 -8.06 5.85
CA GLU A 38 -8.55 -9.05 6.90
C GLU A 38 -7.23 -9.29 7.62
N ALA A 39 -7.28 -9.24 8.95
CA ALA A 39 -6.11 -9.46 9.80
C ALA A 39 -4.90 -8.57 9.41
N GLY A 40 -5.18 -7.33 9.01
CA GLY A 40 -4.14 -6.37 8.63
C GLY A 40 -3.57 -6.55 7.24
N ILE A 41 -4.09 -7.50 6.46
CA ILE A 41 -3.62 -7.75 5.09
C ILE A 41 -4.69 -7.24 4.13
N LEU A 42 -4.27 -6.30 3.26
CA LEU A 42 -5.13 -5.77 2.21
C LEU A 42 -4.88 -6.54 0.93
N THR A 43 -5.94 -7.14 0.39
CA THR A 43 -5.91 -7.81 -0.90
C THR A 43 -6.84 -7.08 -1.86
N ILE A 44 -6.33 -6.68 -3.01
CA ILE A 44 -7.11 -6.08 -4.08
C ILE A 44 -7.08 -7.06 -5.25
N GLU A 45 -8.19 -7.70 -5.52
CA GLU A 45 -8.28 -8.71 -6.57
C GLU A 45 -8.97 -8.14 -7.80
N LEU A 46 -8.29 -8.25 -8.95
CA LEU A 46 -8.79 -7.79 -10.24
C LEU A 46 -9.67 -8.87 -10.88
N ASP A 47 -10.47 -8.48 -11.87
CA ASP A 47 -11.29 -9.43 -12.64
C ASP A 47 -10.47 -10.55 -13.27
N SER A 48 -9.21 -10.28 -13.60
CA SER A 48 -8.30 -11.29 -14.16
C SER A 48 -7.87 -12.36 -13.16
N GLY A 49 -8.12 -12.13 -11.86
CA GLY A 49 -7.62 -12.97 -10.78
C GLY A 49 -6.26 -12.51 -10.24
N GLU A 50 -5.62 -11.55 -10.89
CA GLU A 50 -4.38 -10.96 -10.38
C GLU A 50 -4.66 -10.17 -9.10
N GLN A 51 -3.70 -10.14 -8.19
CA GLN A 51 -3.90 -9.51 -6.88
C GLN A 51 -2.78 -8.56 -6.52
N PHE A 52 -3.17 -7.43 -5.90
CA PHE A 52 -2.26 -6.62 -5.10
C PHE A 52 -2.38 -7.08 -3.66
N ILE A 53 -1.26 -7.24 -2.98
CA ILE A 53 -1.25 -7.59 -1.55
C ILE A 53 -0.39 -6.57 -0.82
N ILE A 54 -0.97 -5.95 0.20
CA ILE A 54 -0.28 -4.94 1.01
C ILE A 54 -0.39 -5.35 2.47
N ASN A 55 0.75 -5.45 3.14
CA ASN A 55 0.79 -5.83 4.55
C ASN A 55 1.95 -5.16 5.26
N LYS A 56 1.82 -5.04 6.58
CA LYS A 56 2.93 -4.54 7.38
C LYS A 56 3.91 -5.68 7.69
N HIS A 57 5.19 -5.34 7.76
CA HIS A 57 6.26 -6.26 8.12
C HIS A 57 6.90 -5.76 9.42
N ALA A 58 6.48 -6.36 10.53
CA ALA A 58 6.82 -5.85 11.86
C ALA A 58 8.31 -5.86 12.16
N LEU A 59 9.01 -6.91 11.77
CA LEU A 59 10.44 -7.05 12.03
C LEU A 59 11.25 -5.90 11.46
N ASN A 60 10.93 -5.49 10.24
CA ASN A 60 11.66 -4.40 9.56
C ASN A 60 10.98 -3.03 9.72
N ARG A 61 9.84 -2.96 10.39
CA ARG A 61 9.05 -1.71 10.51
C ARG A 61 8.73 -1.13 9.14
N GLN A 62 8.28 -1.97 8.23
CA GLN A 62 7.99 -1.58 6.84
C GLN A 62 6.57 -1.97 6.45
N ILE A 63 6.09 -1.36 5.37
CA ILE A 63 4.94 -1.88 4.63
C ILE A 63 5.48 -2.53 3.37
N TRP A 64 4.99 -3.70 3.06
CA TRP A 64 5.38 -4.46 1.87
C TRP A 64 4.19 -4.54 0.90
N MET A 65 4.48 -4.41 -0.39
CA MET A 65 3.47 -4.57 -1.44
C MET A 65 3.93 -5.58 -2.47
N SER A 66 3.00 -6.45 -2.89
CA SER A 66 3.16 -7.29 -4.07
C SER A 66 2.18 -6.79 -5.12
N SER A 67 2.67 -6.47 -6.31
CA SER A 67 1.88 -5.89 -7.40
C SER A 67 2.03 -6.71 -8.67
N PRO A 68 0.93 -6.93 -9.42
CA PRO A 68 1.03 -7.61 -10.72
C PRO A 68 1.71 -6.78 -11.80
N VAL A 69 1.99 -5.50 -11.52
CA VAL A 69 2.68 -4.61 -12.45
C VAL A 69 4.15 -4.45 -12.08
N SER A 70 4.42 -3.99 -10.85
CA SER A 70 5.78 -3.61 -10.43
C SER A 70 6.49 -4.69 -9.61
N GLY A 71 5.78 -5.76 -9.22
CA GLY A 71 6.36 -6.82 -8.40
C GLY A 71 6.38 -6.47 -6.93
N ALA A 72 7.36 -7.02 -6.20
CA ALA A 72 7.49 -6.81 -4.76
C ALA A 72 8.25 -5.53 -4.47
N SER A 73 7.74 -4.75 -3.50
CA SER A 73 8.40 -3.53 -3.05
C SER A 73 8.19 -3.34 -1.56
N HIS A 74 9.13 -2.67 -0.93
CA HIS A 74 9.17 -2.45 0.51
C HIS A 74 9.28 -0.95 0.79
N TYR A 75 8.61 -0.49 1.84
CA TYR A 75 8.50 0.94 2.12
C TYR A 75 8.82 1.22 3.58
N ASP A 76 9.77 2.14 3.80
CA ASP A 76 10.08 2.70 5.10
C ASP A 76 9.27 3.97 5.32
N TYR A 77 8.93 4.28 6.56
CA TYR A 77 8.26 5.54 6.84
C TYR A 77 9.27 6.67 6.99
N ASP A 78 9.08 7.72 6.20
CA ASP A 78 9.87 8.94 6.26
C ASP A 78 9.07 9.97 7.06
N GLU A 79 9.53 10.27 8.27
CA GLU A 79 8.84 11.21 9.17
C GLU A 79 8.91 12.64 8.66
N ASP A 80 9.93 13.00 7.90
CA ASP A 80 10.08 14.36 7.37
C ASP A 80 9.01 14.69 6.34
N THR A 81 8.68 13.71 5.49
CA THR A 81 7.66 13.88 4.45
C THR A 81 6.33 13.22 4.81
N GLU A 82 6.27 12.54 5.96
CA GLU A 82 5.10 11.80 6.40
C GLU A 82 4.58 10.84 5.32
N SER A 83 5.51 10.08 4.73
CA SER A 83 5.18 9.16 3.64
C SER A 83 5.95 7.86 3.76
N TRP A 84 5.39 6.80 3.17
CA TRP A 84 6.03 5.49 3.08
C TRP A 84 6.83 5.45 1.79
N ARG A 85 8.17 5.52 1.90
CA ARG A 85 9.07 5.58 0.76
C ARG A 85 9.68 4.24 0.41
N SER A 86 9.79 3.97 -0.88
CA SER A 86 10.45 2.77 -1.37
C SER A 86 11.89 2.67 -0.88
N THR A 87 12.31 1.46 -0.50
CA THR A 87 13.71 1.19 -0.13
C THR A 87 14.65 1.29 -1.33
N ARG A 88 14.13 1.37 -2.55
CA ARG A 88 14.91 1.41 -3.78
C ARG A 88 14.86 2.76 -4.49
N GLY A 89 14.26 3.77 -3.91
CA GLY A 89 14.16 5.07 -4.56
C GLY A 89 13.22 6.02 -3.84
N ALA A 90 12.75 7.03 -4.55
CA ALA A 90 11.94 8.10 -3.98
C ALA A 90 10.43 7.89 -4.09
N THR A 91 10.00 6.85 -4.81
CA THR A 91 8.57 6.59 -5.02
C THR A 91 7.91 6.16 -3.71
N THR A 92 6.74 6.70 -3.43
CA THR A 92 5.98 6.30 -2.23
C THR A 92 5.06 5.12 -2.54
N LEU A 93 4.61 4.46 -1.47
CA LEU A 93 3.62 3.38 -1.58
C LEU A 93 2.37 3.87 -2.33
N HIS A 94 1.86 5.05 -1.95
CA HIS A 94 0.65 5.61 -2.55
C HIS A 94 0.83 5.88 -4.04
N GLU A 95 1.96 6.46 -4.42
CA GLU A 95 2.28 6.73 -5.83
C GLU A 95 2.39 5.45 -6.64
N GLN A 96 3.09 4.45 -6.11
CA GLN A 96 3.27 3.19 -6.83
C GLN A 96 1.96 2.44 -7.00
N LEU A 97 1.17 2.36 -5.93
CA LEU A 97 -0.13 1.67 -5.99
C LEU A 97 -1.07 2.38 -6.97
N ALA A 98 -1.15 3.70 -6.91
CA ALA A 98 -2.01 4.47 -7.82
C ALA A 98 -1.61 4.26 -9.27
N ALA A 99 -0.30 4.29 -9.57
CA ALA A 99 0.20 4.06 -10.92
C ALA A 99 -0.14 2.65 -11.41
N ASP A 100 0.09 1.65 -10.57
CA ASP A 100 -0.14 0.25 -10.94
C ASP A 100 -1.64 -0.05 -11.12
N LEU A 101 -2.50 0.50 -10.27
CA LEU A 101 -3.95 0.37 -10.41
C LEU A 101 -4.43 1.03 -11.71
N ALA A 102 -3.87 2.19 -12.06
CA ALA A 102 -4.22 2.87 -13.31
C ALA A 102 -3.85 2.02 -14.52
N VAL A 103 -2.70 1.36 -14.49
CA VAL A 103 -2.27 0.46 -15.58
C VAL A 103 -3.28 -0.69 -15.75
N LYS A 104 -3.73 -1.28 -14.63
CA LYS A 104 -4.58 -2.47 -14.68
C LYS A 104 -6.07 -2.16 -14.85
N THR A 105 -6.55 -1.04 -14.33
CA THR A 105 -7.99 -0.73 -14.31
C THR A 105 -8.37 0.43 -15.22
N GLY A 106 -7.41 1.22 -15.67
CA GLY A 106 -7.68 2.43 -16.44
C GLY A 106 -8.23 3.57 -15.60
N HIS A 107 -8.27 3.44 -14.28
CA HIS A 107 -8.79 4.46 -13.38
C HIS A 107 -7.68 5.13 -12.59
N LYS A 108 -7.68 6.45 -12.58
CA LYS A 108 -6.82 7.25 -11.72
C LYS A 108 -7.47 7.38 -10.35
N ILE A 109 -6.76 6.96 -9.32
CA ILE A 109 -7.24 6.99 -7.94
C ILE A 109 -6.32 7.91 -7.14
N ALA A 110 -6.91 8.90 -6.47
CA ALA A 110 -6.16 9.80 -5.59
C ALA A 110 -6.03 9.15 -4.21
N LEU A 111 -4.84 8.63 -3.91
CA LEU A 111 -4.57 7.92 -2.66
C LEU A 111 -3.96 8.80 -1.58
N ASP A 112 -3.62 10.02 -1.88
CA ASP A 112 -2.98 10.96 -0.95
C ASP A 112 -3.95 11.52 0.09
#